data_4f6850505d518e2c5f710fe1de1d954e
#
_entry.id   4f6850505d518e2c5f710fe1de1d954e
#
_cell.length_a   1.000
_cell.length_b   1.000
_cell.length_c   1.000
_cell.angle_alpha   90.00
_cell.angle_beta   90.00
_cell.angle_gamma   90.00
#
_symmetry.space_group_name_H-M   'P 1'
#
loop_
_entity.id
_entity.type
_entity.pdbx_description
1 polymer ?
#
loop_
_entity_poly.entity_id
_entity_poly.type
_entity_poly.pdbx_seq_one_letter_code
_entity_poly.pdbx_strand_id
1 'polypeptide(L)'
;MSDIVIQSKNHVHCQIDSADVGVLQELSDFFTFEQPGARFMPQYRAKLWDGKVRLFNLFTREIYTGLVPYVKLFAQQNQYKVDDQQTVLPTPYIDVQQYIENLNLQGHGKPIEVRDYQIDAVKHAVHNHRALLLSPTGSGKSLIIYSLVRYHLEQGRRILILVPTTSLVEQLYADFQDYSSANGWRASEHVHRIYAGADKAEDWPVTISTWQSLYKLPKKFFEKYDVVIGDEAHLFKAQSLTGILNKMPHCAYRIGTTGTLDGMKTHKLVLEGIFGAVHRVTSTKALIKNKQLADLDIQCLIMKYPDEVRKNVRSLTYQEEMDWLVTHPARNRFIRNLALAQTGNTLVLFQYVEKHGKALHEMIAERAAEGRRVFFVYGGTETDQREEVRRITEKENDAIIVASYGTFSTGINIRNLHNIVFASPSKSRIRNLQSIGRGLRTSDTKDRCRLYDIGDDLSYKSRKNFTLLHMMERIRIYNDEGFDYKLTEVPLQ
;
A
#
# COMPACT_ATOMS: atom_id res chain seq x y z
N MET A 1 -6.52 32.07 -30.90
CA MET A 1 -5.26 31.59 -30.26
C MET A 1 -5.66 30.70 -29.10
N SER A 2 -4.87 29.69 -28.81
CA SER A 2 -5.06 28.85 -27.62
C SER A 2 -4.55 29.59 -26.39
N ASP A 3 -5.22 29.41 -25.25
CA ASP A 3 -4.83 30.03 -23.98
C ASP A 3 -3.73 29.20 -23.30
N ILE A 4 -3.75 27.88 -23.49
CA ILE A 4 -2.80 26.92 -22.93
C ILE A 4 -2.29 26.00 -24.04
N VAL A 5 -0.95 25.87 -24.14
CA VAL A 5 -0.29 24.90 -25.03
C VAL A 5 0.40 23.84 -24.19
N ILE A 6 0.15 22.56 -24.50
CA ILE A 6 0.75 21.42 -23.83
C ILE A 6 1.69 20.72 -24.79
N GLN A 7 2.98 20.58 -24.41
CA GLN A 7 4.00 19.93 -25.22
C GLN A 7 4.69 18.80 -24.47
N SER A 8 5.01 17.71 -25.15
CA SER A 8 5.84 16.65 -24.57
C SER A 8 7.28 17.11 -24.43
N LYS A 9 7.82 17.16 -23.23
CA LYS A 9 9.26 17.35 -23.00
C LYS A 9 10.00 16.00 -23.00
N ASN A 10 9.47 15.02 -22.32
CA ASN A 10 9.94 13.63 -22.24
C ASN A 10 8.85 12.76 -21.62
N HIS A 11 9.16 11.48 -21.33
CA HIS A 11 8.16 10.60 -20.68
C HIS A 11 7.96 10.87 -19.19
N VAL A 12 8.61 11.85 -18.56
CA VAL A 12 8.37 12.26 -17.17
C VAL A 12 7.53 13.53 -17.13
N HIS A 13 7.90 14.53 -17.93
CA HIS A 13 7.33 15.88 -17.86
C HIS A 13 6.79 16.36 -19.20
N CYS A 14 5.71 17.11 -19.12
CA CYS A 14 5.22 17.99 -20.16
C CYS A 14 5.57 19.44 -19.82
N GLN A 15 5.71 20.26 -20.85
CA GLN A 15 5.84 21.70 -20.75
C GLN A 15 4.47 22.34 -21.01
N ILE A 16 4.09 23.31 -20.20
CA ILE A 16 2.84 24.06 -20.32
C ILE A 16 3.19 25.50 -20.60
N ASP A 17 2.74 26.00 -21.73
CA ASP A 17 2.96 27.38 -22.14
C ASP A 17 1.64 28.13 -22.27
N SER A 18 1.69 29.45 -22.03
CA SER A 18 0.61 30.39 -22.26
C SER A 18 1.21 31.75 -22.61
N ALA A 19 0.53 32.48 -23.48
CA ALA A 19 0.85 33.88 -23.78
C ALA A 19 0.48 34.80 -22.60
N ASP A 20 -0.49 34.38 -21.77
CA ASP A 20 -0.90 35.10 -20.57
C ASP A 20 -0.25 34.48 -19.33
N VAL A 21 0.60 35.25 -18.65
CA VAL A 21 1.28 34.85 -17.42
C VAL A 21 0.27 34.64 -16.27
N GLY A 22 -0.88 35.32 -16.30
CA GLY A 22 -1.96 35.13 -15.34
C GLY A 22 -2.49 33.70 -15.34
N VAL A 23 -2.69 33.12 -16.52
CA VAL A 23 -3.13 31.72 -16.69
C VAL A 23 -2.13 30.73 -16.08
N LEU A 24 -0.82 30.99 -16.26
CA LEU A 24 0.23 30.15 -15.66
C LEU A 24 0.27 30.28 -14.14
N GLN A 25 -0.01 31.46 -13.60
CA GLN A 25 -0.09 31.67 -12.15
C GLN A 25 -1.31 30.96 -11.57
N GLU A 26 -2.47 31.07 -12.18
CA GLU A 26 -3.69 30.34 -11.76
C GLU A 26 -3.48 28.82 -11.83
N LEU A 27 -2.81 28.32 -12.87
CA LEU A 27 -2.44 26.90 -12.97
C LEU A 27 -1.49 26.49 -11.85
N SER A 28 -0.53 27.34 -11.50
CA SER A 28 0.39 27.10 -10.37
C SER A 28 -0.36 27.03 -9.05
N ASP A 29 -1.33 27.92 -8.82
CA ASP A 29 -2.15 27.92 -7.64
C ASP A 29 -3.04 26.67 -7.56
N PHE A 30 -3.63 26.25 -8.68
CA PHE A 30 -4.42 25.01 -8.79
C PHE A 30 -3.61 23.76 -8.41
N PHE A 31 -2.32 23.71 -8.75
CA PHE A 31 -1.42 22.59 -8.44
C PHE A 31 -0.55 22.82 -7.18
N THR A 32 -0.91 23.81 -6.35
CA THR A 32 -0.25 24.08 -5.07
C THR A 32 -1.11 23.59 -3.92
N PHE A 33 -0.55 22.80 -3.04
CA PHE A 33 -1.23 22.16 -1.92
C PHE A 33 -0.47 22.36 -0.62
N GLU A 34 -1.18 22.59 0.48
CA GLU A 34 -0.59 22.57 1.81
C GLU A 34 -0.22 21.14 2.21
N GLN A 35 1.00 20.96 2.69
CA GLN A 35 1.44 19.66 3.22
C GLN A 35 0.84 19.45 4.62
N PRO A 36 -0.01 18.41 4.82
CA PRO A 36 -0.54 18.12 6.14
C PRO A 36 0.57 17.92 7.17
N GLY A 37 0.46 18.62 8.29
CA GLY A 37 1.48 18.56 9.35
C GLY A 37 2.77 19.34 9.07
N ALA A 38 2.85 20.14 8.03
CA ALA A 38 4.03 20.94 7.68
C ALA A 38 4.61 21.72 8.87
N ARG A 39 3.74 22.32 9.70
CA ARG A 39 4.14 23.09 10.90
C ARG A 39 4.98 22.30 11.91
N PHE A 40 4.93 20.97 11.87
CA PHE A 40 5.72 20.10 12.74
C PHE A 40 7.05 19.67 12.11
N MET A 41 7.25 19.96 10.82
CA MET A 41 8.48 19.58 10.11
C MET A 41 9.64 20.56 10.40
N PRO A 42 10.87 20.05 10.58
CA PRO A 42 12.03 20.90 10.86
C PRO A 42 12.27 22.00 9.82
N GLN A 43 12.11 21.70 8.53
CA GLN A 43 12.31 22.66 7.43
C GLN A 43 11.31 23.81 7.49
N TYR A 44 10.06 23.53 7.84
CA TYR A 44 9.04 24.58 8.02
C TYR A 44 9.35 25.45 9.24
N ARG A 45 9.71 24.84 10.36
CA ARG A 45 10.11 25.56 11.58
C ARG A 45 11.35 26.43 11.38
N ALA A 46 12.29 25.93 10.57
CA ALA A 46 13.49 26.69 10.19
C ALA A 46 13.24 27.75 9.11
N LYS A 47 12.00 27.91 8.65
CA LYS A 47 11.59 28.82 7.55
C LYS A 47 12.32 28.56 6.20
N LEU A 48 12.84 27.35 6.01
CA LEU A 48 13.49 26.92 4.76
C LEU A 48 12.49 26.47 3.71
N TRP A 49 11.24 26.27 4.10
CA TRP A 49 10.15 25.82 3.26
C TRP A 49 8.82 26.37 3.77
N ASP A 50 7.93 26.76 2.86
CA ASP A 50 6.63 27.39 3.16
C ASP A 50 5.49 26.41 3.47
N GLY A 51 5.79 25.10 3.55
CA GLY A 51 4.80 24.06 3.85
C GLY A 51 3.93 23.65 2.66
N LYS A 52 4.24 24.12 1.45
CA LYS A 52 3.45 23.84 0.25
C LYS A 52 4.17 22.90 -0.71
N VAL A 53 3.41 22.03 -1.32
CA VAL A 53 3.85 21.16 -2.41
C VAL A 53 3.30 21.72 -3.71
N ARG A 54 4.20 21.99 -4.65
CA ARG A 54 3.87 22.50 -5.98
C ARG A 54 4.13 21.42 -7.02
N LEU A 55 3.08 21.01 -7.74
CA LEU A 55 3.17 19.97 -8.77
C LEU A 55 3.39 20.54 -10.16
N PHE A 56 3.10 21.83 -10.37
CA PHE A 56 3.49 22.60 -11.54
C PHE A 56 4.60 23.56 -11.15
N ASN A 57 5.71 23.52 -11.89
CA ASN A 57 6.82 24.42 -11.69
C ASN A 57 6.63 25.67 -12.58
N LEU A 58 6.26 26.78 -11.99
CA LEU A 58 5.99 28.03 -12.71
C LEU A 58 7.23 28.57 -13.46
N PHE A 59 8.44 28.33 -12.93
CA PHE A 59 9.67 28.83 -13.53
C PHE A 59 10.09 28.00 -14.75
N THR A 60 10.13 26.66 -14.64
CA THR A 60 10.45 25.76 -15.76
C THR A 60 9.25 25.45 -16.64
N ARG A 61 8.03 25.83 -16.20
CA ARG A 61 6.73 25.52 -16.83
C ARG A 61 6.47 24.03 -17.00
N GLU A 62 7.03 23.21 -16.13
CA GLU A 62 6.95 21.75 -16.19
C GLU A 62 5.93 21.18 -15.23
N ILE A 63 5.26 20.15 -15.70
CA ILE A 63 4.36 19.31 -14.91
C ILE A 63 4.61 17.82 -15.26
N TYR A 64 4.37 16.92 -14.30
CA TYR A 64 4.39 15.49 -14.61
C TYR A 64 3.37 15.13 -15.69
N THR A 65 3.79 14.35 -16.68
CA THR A 65 2.95 13.95 -17.84
C THR A 65 1.61 13.33 -17.42
N GLY A 66 1.59 12.52 -16.36
CA GLY A 66 0.36 11.90 -15.87
C GLY A 66 -0.66 12.90 -15.28
N LEU A 67 -0.29 14.17 -15.06
CA LEU A 67 -1.20 15.22 -14.59
C LEU A 67 -1.84 16.04 -15.72
N VAL A 68 -1.51 15.78 -16.98
CA VAL A 68 -2.12 16.48 -18.11
C VAL A 68 -3.66 16.42 -18.12
N PRO A 69 -4.32 15.31 -17.77
CA PRO A 69 -5.77 15.31 -17.63
C PRO A 69 -6.31 16.35 -16.65
N TYR A 70 -5.59 16.65 -15.59
CA TYR A 70 -5.95 17.69 -14.62
C TYR A 70 -5.69 19.11 -15.15
N VAL A 71 -4.68 19.29 -16.01
CA VAL A 71 -4.48 20.57 -16.73
C VAL A 71 -5.65 20.85 -17.66
N LYS A 72 -6.11 19.82 -18.39
CA LYS A 72 -7.30 19.94 -19.25
C LYS A 72 -8.57 20.22 -18.45
N LEU A 73 -8.73 19.57 -17.29
CA LEU A 73 -9.83 19.84 -16.37
C LEU A 73 -9.81 21.28 -15.87
N PHE A 74 -8.65 21.79 -15.45
CA PHE A 74 -8.47 23.18 -15.05
C PHE A 74 -8.86 24.13 -16.19
N ALA A 75 -8.38 23.88 -17.41
CA ALA A 75 -8.71 24.69 -18.57
C ALA A 75 -10.23 24.68 -18.85
N GLN A 76 -10.87 23.51 -18.78
CA GLN A 76 -12.31 23.40 -18.95
C GLN A 76 -13.11 24.20 -17.91
N GLN A 77 -12.70 24.13 -16.64
CA GLN A 77 -13.35 24.85 -15.55
C GLN A 77 -13.25 26.37 -15.67
N ASN A 78 -12.16 26.86 -16.25
CA ASN A 78 -11.90 28.29 -16.46
C ASN A 78 -12.18 28.76 -17.89
N GLN A 79 -12.76 27.89 -18.74
CA GLN A 79 -13.10 28.18 -20.14
C GLN A 79 -11.90 28.55 -21.03
N TYR A 80 -10.70 28.04 -20.68
CA TYR A 80 -9.49 28.21 -21.48
C TYR A 80 -9.43 27.21 -22.63
N LYS A 81 -8.96 27.67 -23.80
CA LYS A 81 -8.74 26.83 -24.99
C LYS A 81 -7.37 26.15 -24.89
N VAL A 82 -7.37 24.83 -25.02
CA VAL A 82 -6.15 24.02 -24.96
C VAL A 82 -5.74 23.59 -26.37
N ASP A 83 -4.47 23.79 -26.67
CA ASP A 83 -3.77 23.17 -27.80
C ASP A 83 -2.85 22.04 -27.25
N ASP A 84 -3.26 20.79 -27.46
CA ASP A 84 -2.52 19.63 -26.98
C ASP A 84 -1.64 19.07 -28.08
N GLN A 85 -0.34 19.39 -28.02
CA GLN A 85 0.71 18.97 -28.94
C GLN A 85 1.52 17.78 -28.39
N GLN A 86 0.96 16.98 -27.48
CA GLN A 86 1.67 15.82 -26.96
C GLN A 86 1.90 14.76 -28.02
N THR A 87 3.09 14.15 -27.97
CA THR A 87 3.37 12.94 -28.73
C THR A 87 2.64 11.77 -28.07
N VAL A 88 1.64 11.23 -28.74
CA VAL A 88 0.86 10.08 -28.26
C VAL A 88 1.48 8.80 -28.82
N LEU A 89 1.79 7.87 -27.92
CA LEU A 89 2.21 6.52 -28.33
C LEU A 89 1.00 5.77 -28.91
N PRO A 90 1.18 4.98 -29.97
CA PRO A 90 0.10 4.20 -30.54
C PRO A 90 -0.41 3.17 -29.55
N THR A 91 -1.74 3.04 -29.47
CA THR A 91 -2.37 1.96 -28.70
C THR A 91 -2.09 0.63 -29.39
N PRO A 92 -1.49 -0.35 -28.70
CA PRO A 92 -1.21 -1.65 -29.32
C PRO A 92 -2.53 -2.37 -29.69
N TYR A 93 -2.55 -2.95 -30.89
CA TYR A 93 -3.63 -3.87 -31.28
C TYR A 93 -3.27 -5.28 -30.79
N ILE A 94 -3.83 -5.70 -29.66
CA ILE A 94 -3.61 -7.01 -29.07
C ILE A 94 -4.89 -7.50 -28.38
N ASP A 95 -5.23 -8.78 -28.60
CA ASP A 95 -6.17 -9.48 -27.75
C ASP A 95 -5.47 -9.92 -26.47
N VAL A 96 -5.63 -9.11 -25.41
CA VAL A 96 -4.97 -9.33 -24.13
C VAL A 96 -5.49 -10.59 -23.45
N GLN A 97 -6.75 -10.93 -23.60
CA GLN A 97 -7.31 -12.17 -23.05
C GLN A 97 -6.63 -13.38 -23.67
N GLN A 98 -6.65 -13.49 -25.01
CA GLN A 98 -5.98 -14.59 -25.72
C GLN A 98 -4.49 -14.64 -25.42
N TYR A 99 -3.84 -13.47 -25.30
CA TYR A 99 -2.43 -13.39 -24.91
C TYR A 99 -2.17 -14.04 -23.56
N ILE A 100 -2.96 -13.69 -22.53
CA ILE A 100 -2.79 -14.22 -21.17
C ILE A 100 -3.10 -15.72 -21.12
N GLU A 101 -4.14 -16.18 -21.82
CA GLU A 101 -4.48 -17.60 -21.92
C GLU A 101 -3.32 -18.41 -22.51
N ASN A 102 -2.65 -17.88 -23.53
CA ASN A 102 -1.49 -18.53 -24.17
C ASN A 102 -0.26 -18.60 -23.28
N LEU A 103 -0.19 -17.86 -22.17
CA LEU A 103 0.89 -17.95 -21.20
C LEU A 103 0.88 -19.26 -20.40
N ASN A 104 -0.22 -20.04 -20.42
CA ASN A 104 -0.36 -21.31 -19.69
C ASN A 104 0.09 -21.22 -18.24
N LEU A 105 -0.50 -20.27 -17.51
CA LEU A 105 -0.10 -19.91 -16.15
C LEU A 105 -0.38 -21.04 -15.15
N GLN A 106 0.58 -21.27 -14.26
CA GLN A 106 0.47 -22.27 -13.16
C GLN A 106 0.52 -21.57 -11.79
N GLY A 107 -0.07 -22.20 -10.79
CA GLY A 107 0.04 -21.80 -9.40
C GLY A 107 0.07 -23.04 -8.51
N HIS A 108 1.17 -23.27 -7.81
CA HIS A 108 1.37 -24.45 -6.98
C HIS A 108 1.11 -25.77 -7.72
N GLY A 109 1.57 -25.85 -8.97
CA GLY A 109 1.42 -27.03 -9.83
C GLY A 109 0.02 -27.26 -10.40
N LYS A 110 -0.86 -26.23 -10.35
CA LYS A 110 -2.20 -26.28 -10.94
C LYS A 110 -2.40 -25.13 -11.93
N PRO A 111 -3.14 -25.32 -13.03
CA PRO A 111 -3.50 -24.24 -13.93
C PRO A 111 -4.21 -23.10 -13.19
N ILE A 112 -3.86 -21.86 -13.51
CA ILE A 112 -4.53 -20.66 -13.00
C ILE A 112 -5.59 -20.24 -13.98
N GLU A 113 -6.83 -20.13 -13.51
CA GLU A 113 -7.89 -19.40 -14.20
C GLU A 113 -7.72 -17.90 -13.93
N VAL A 114 -7.35 -17.16 -14.96
CA VAL A 114 -7.16 -15.69 -14.87
C VAL A 114 -8.51 -15.01 -14.82
N ARG A 115 -8.68 -14.08 -13.90
CA ARG A 115 -9.95 -13.42 -13.63
C ARG A 115 -10.14 -12.20 -14.53
N ASP A 116 -11.37 -11.89 -14.90
CA ASP A 116 -11.73 -10.79 -15.81
C ASP A 116 -11.08 -9.46 -15.41
N TYR A 117 -11.12 -9.10 -14.12
CA TYR A 117 -10.53 -7.86 -13.65
C TYR A 117 -8.98 -7.84 -13.73
N GLN A 118 -8.31 -9.00 -13.73
CA GLN A 118 -6.86 -9.09 -13.95
C GLN A 118 -6.54 -8.87 -15.43
N ILE A 119 -7.35 -9.45 -16.33
CA ILE A 119 -7.27 -9.20 -17.78
C ILE A 119 -7.49 -7.73 -18.08
N ASP A 120 -8.53 -7.13 -17.50
CA ASP A 120 -8.84 -5.71 -17.65
C ASP A 120 -7.70 -4.80 -17.15
N ALA A 121 -7.05 -5.16 -16.03
CA ALA A 121 -5.92 -4.41 -15.51
C ALA A 121 -4.70 -4.46 -16.44
N VAL A 122 -4.37 -5.63 -16.99
CA VAL A 122 -3.30 -5.79 -17.98
C VAL A 122 -3.63 -5.01 -19.24
N LYS A 123 -4.87 -5.16 -19.77
CA LYS A 123 -5.36 -4.43 -20.94
C LYS A 123 -5.24 -2.92 -20.75
N HIS A 124 -5.71 -2.41 -19.60
CA HIS A 124 -5.61 -0.99 -19.27
C HIS A 124 -4.16 -0.49 -19.28
N ALA A 125 -3.24 -1.23 -18.64
CA ALA A 125 -1.84 -0.84 -18.56
C ALA A 125 -1.13 -0.88 -19.93
N VAL A 126 -1.41 -1.91 -20.74
CA VAL A 126 -0.85 -2.05 -22.10
C VAL A 126 -1.35 -0.94 -23.03
N HIS A 127 -2.64 -0.63 -23.00
CA HIS A 127 -3.23 0.35 -23.91
C HIS A 127 -2.87 1.80 -23.55
N ASN A 128 -2.73 2.12 -22.25
CA ASN A 128 -2.47 3.48 -21.81
C ASN A 128 -0.98 3.79 -21.58
N HIS A 129 -0.09 2.79 -21.62
CA HIS A 129 1.35 2.89 -21.36
C HIS A 129 1.69 3.38 -19.94
N ARG A 130 0.73 3.98 -19.25
CA ARG A 130 0.80 4.49 -17.88
C ARG A 130 -0.43 4.04 -17.13
N ALA A 131 -0.24 3.46 -15.95
CA ALA A 131 -1.35 3.06 -15.11
C ALA A 131 -0.94 3.05 -13.63
N LEU A 132 -1.78 3.58 -12.77
CA LEU A 132 -1.72 3.36 -11.33
C LEU A 132 -2.82 2.36 -10.96
N LEU A 133 -2.47 1.09 -10.88
CA LEU A 133 -3.38 -0.02 -10.62
C LEU A 133 -3.68 -0.14 -9.12
N LEU A 134 -4.90 0.22 -8.72
CA LEU A 134 -5.37 0.04 -7.35
C LEU A 134 -5.97 -1.37 -7.22
N SER A 135 -5.17 -2.28 -6.67
CA SER A 135 -5.40 -3.72 -6.64
C SER A 135 -5.27 -4.23 -5.20
N PRO A 136 -6.38 -4.49 -4.49
CA PRO A 136 -6.35 -4.86 -3.07
C PRO A 136 -5.61 -6.17 -2.82
N THR A 137 -5.28 -6.43 -1.55
CA THR A 137 -4.64 -7.69 -1.15
C THR A 137 -5.52 -8.87 -1.57
N GLY A 138 -4.91 -9.90 -2.15
CA GLY A 138 -5.62 -11.09 -2.63
C GLY A 138 -6.20 -10.99 -4.05
N SER A 139 -6.07 -9.84 -4.72
CA SER A 139 -6.51 -9.66 -6.12
C SER A 139 -5.57 -10.29 -7.15
N GLY A 140 -4.38 -10.78 -6.75
CA GLY A 140 -3.39 -11.34 -7.67
C GLY A 140 -2.50 -10.32 -8.36
N LYS A 141 -2.04 -9.28 -7.64
CA LYS A 141 -1.12 -8.27 -8.16
C LYS A 141 0.11 -8.85 -8.85
N SER A 142 0.75 -9.86 -8.25
CA SER A 142 1.96 -10.49 -8.83
C SER A 142 1.69 -11.14 -10.18
N LEU A 143 0.49 -11.70 -10.38
CA LEU A 143 0.09 -12.26 -11.68
C LEU A 143 -0.09 -11.16 -12.74
N ILE A 144 -0.69 -10.03 -12.37
CA ILE A 144 -0.81 -8.86 -13.26
C ILE A 144 0.58 -8.36 -13.65
N ILE A 145 1.50 -8.22 -12.67
CA ILE A 145 2.89 -7.80 -12.91
C ILE A 145 3.58 -8.81 -13.84
N TYR A 146 3.47 -10.12 -13.59
CA TYR A 146 4.05 -11.16 -14.43
C TYR A 146 3.55 -11.09 -15.87
N SER A 147 2.25 -10.95 -16.07
CA SER A 147 1.64 -10.85 -17.41
C SER A 147 2.15 -9.63 -18.18
N LEU A 148 2.30 -8.49 -17.50
CA LEU A 148 2.90 -7.27 -18.07
C LEU A 148 4.37 -7.46 -18.41
N VAL A 149 5.14 -8.10 -17.53
CA VAL A 149 6.56 -8.41 -17.78
C VAL A 149 6.70 -9.29 -19.02
N ARG A 150 5.91 -10.37 -19.13
CA ARG A 150 5.96 -11.28 -20.29
C ARG A 150 5.59 -10.55 -21.59
N TYR A 151 4.52 -9.72 -21.55
CA TYR A 151 4.13 -8.92 -22.70
C TYR A 151 5.23 -7.99 -23.17
N HIS A 152 5.86 -7.24 -22.27
CA HIS A 152 6.88 -6.28 -22.64
C HIS A 152 8.20 -6.97 -23.10
N LEU A 153 8.53 -8.13 -22.52
CA LEU A 153 9.68 -8.92 -22.96
C LEU A 153 9.53 -9.41 -24.40
N GLU A 154 8.35 -9.87 -24.79
CA GLU A 154 8.06 -10.30 -26.16
C GLU A 154 8.13 -9.15 -27.17
N GLN A 155 7.99 -7.91 -26.70
CA GLN A 155 8.23 -6.69 -27.49
C GLN A 155 9.70 -6.23 -27.48
N GLY A 156 10.62 -7.03 -26.93
CA GLY A 156 12.05 -6.71 -26.83
C GLY A 156 12.40 -5.60 -25.84
N ARG A 157 11.48 -5.24 -24.92
CA ARG A 157 11.66 -4.14 -23.96
C ARG A 157 12.36 -4.61 -22.69
N ARG A 158 13.16 -3.72 -22.13
CA ARG A 158 13.87 -3.94 -20.86
C ARG A 158 13.05 -3.38 -19.70
N ILE A 159 12.96 -4.16 -18.61
CA ILE A 159 12.01 -3.90 -17.53
C ILE A 159 12.75 -3.74 -16.20
N LEU A 160 12.43 -2.67 -15.46
CA LEU A 160 12.83 -2.46 -14.08
C LEU A 160 11.60 -2.58 -13.17
N ILE A 161 11.66 -3.49 -12.19
CA ILE A 161 10.64 -3.65 -11.17
C ILE A 161 11.21 -3.17 -9.84
N LEU A 162 10.54 -2.20 -9.22
CA LEU A 162 10.92 -1.61 -7.93
C LEU A 162 9.98 -2.09 -6.85
N VAL A 163 10.53 -2.71 -5.81
CA VAL A 163 9.80 -3.19 -4.64
C VAL A 163 10.38 -2.62 -3.35
N PRO A 164 9.62 -2.57 -2.23
CA PRO A 164 10.09 -1.92 -1.01
C PRO A 164 11.08 -2.74 -0.19
N THR A 165 11.09 -4.06 -0.28
CA THR A 165 11.91 -4.94 0.58
C THR A 165 12.54 -6.10 -0.19
N THR A 166 13.65 -6.62 0.34
CA THR A 166 14.32 -7.81 -0.22
C THR A 166 13.41 -9.04 -0.22
N SER A 167 12.59 -9.21 0.82
CA SER A 167 11.61 -10.30 0.87
C SER A 167 10.62 -10.26 -0.29
N LEU A 168 10.21 -9.06 -0.74
CA LEU A 168 9.33 -8.90 -1.91
C LEU A 168 10.07 -9.13 -3.22
N VAL A 169 11.38 -8.86 -3.30
CA VAL A 169 12.20 -9.27 -4.46
C VAL A 169 12.16 -10.79 -4.62
N GLU A 170 12.45 -11.53 -3.55
CA GLU A 170 12.47 -12.99 -3.57
C GLU A 170 11.08 -13.59 -3.80
N GLN A 171 10.05 -13.03 -3.17
CA GLN A 171 8.67 -13.47 -3.36
C GLN A 171 8.23 -13.30 -4.81
N LEU A 172 8.45 -12.13 -5.41
CA LEU A 172 8.03 -11.88 -6.78
C LEU A 172 8.78 -12.77 -7.77
N TYR A 173 10.07 -13.01 -7.52
CA TYR A 173 10.86 -13.94 -8.32
C TYR A 173 10.33 -15.37 -8.21
N ALA A 174 10.01 -15.85 -7.00
CA ALA A 174 9.42 -17.16 -6.79
C ALA A 174 8.03 -17.29 -7.44
N ASP A 175 7.20 -16.22 -7.35
CA ASP A 175 5.91 -16.17 -8.04
C ASP A 175 6.10 -16.32 -9.57
N PHE A 176 7.12 -15.66 -10.14
CA PHE A 176 7.43 -15.78 -11.58
C PHE A 176 7.85 -17.19 -11.98
N GLN A 177 8.64 -17.87 -11.15
CA GLN A 177 9.01 -19.28 -11.37
C GLN A 177 7.78 -20.20 -11.31
N ASP A 178 6.88 -19.98 -10.36
CA ASP A 178 5.66 -20.76 -10.20
C ASP A 178 4.71 -20.55 -11.39
N TYR A 179 4.46 -19.30 -11.78
CA TYR A 179 3.59 -18.97 -12.92
C TYR A 179 4.09 -19.53 -14.25
N SER A 180 5.39 -19.68 -14.42
CA SER A 180 6.00 -20.18 -15.65
C SER A 180 6.33 -21.68 -15.63
N SER A 181 5.99 -22.40 -14.59
CA SER A 181 6.45 -23.79 -14.38
C SER A 181 6.05 -24.78 -15.48
N ALA A 182 5.03 -24.50 -16.28
CA ALA A 182 4.56 -25.34 -17.37
C ALA A 182 4.65 -24.71 -18.77
N ASN A 183 5.26 -23.52 -18.94
CA ASN A 183 5.26 -22.83 -20.23
C ASN A 183 6.65 -22.63 -20.88
N GLY A 184 7.68 -23.26 -20.30
CA GLY A 184 9.04 -23.25 -20.84
C GLY A 184 9.83 -21.95 -20.62
N TRP A 185 9.21 -20.88 -20.12
CA TRP A 185 9.93 -19.67 -19.76
C TRP A 185 10.57 -19.82 -18.37
N ARG A 186 11.83 -19.46 -18.23
CA ARG A 186 12.58 -19.60 -16.98
C ARG A 186 12.98 -18.25 -16.41
N ALA A 187 12.49 -17.93 -15.20
CA ALA A 187 12.87 -16.69 -14.51
C ALA A 187 14.40 -16.58 -14.33
N SER A 188 15.09 -17.70 -14.11
CA SER A 188 16.56 -17.75 -13.97
C SER A 188 17.35 -17.35 -15.21
N GLU A 189 16.73 -17.32 -16.38
CA GLU A 189 17.36 -16.93 -17.66
C GLU A 189 17.06 -15.48 -18.05
N HIS A 190 16.05 -14.85 -17.40
CA HIS A 190 15.55 -13.54 -17.80
C HIS A 190 15.56 -12.49 -16.70
N VAL A 191 15.60 -12.91 -15.43
CA VAL A 191 15.36 -12.02 -14.27
C VAL A 191 16.57 -11.92 -13.38
N HIS A 192 17.12 -10.73 -13.27
CA HIS A 192 18.16 -10.38 -12.31
C HIS A 192 17.57 -9.74 -11.04
N ARG A 193 18.07 -10.15 -9.85
CA ARG A 193 17.66 -9.63 -8.56
C ARG A 193 18.75 -8.78 -7.96
N ILE A 194 18.48 -7.49 -7.72
CA ILE A 194 19.43 -6.56 -7.13
C ILE A 194 18.97 -6.14 -5.74
N TYR A 195 19.75 -6.51 -4.71
CA TYR A 195 19.64 -6.04 -3.35
C TYR A 195 21.03 -5.92 -2.71
N ALA A 196 21.13 -5.63 -1.42
CA ALA A 196 22.43 -5.39 -0.76
C ALA A 196 23.41 -6.54 -1.04
N GLY A 197 24.57 -6.21 -1.66
CA GLY A 197 25.63 -7.15 -1.99
C GLY A 197 25.54 -7.83 -3.37
N ALA A 198 24.45 -7.65 -4.13
CA ALA A 198 24.33 -8.20 -5.47
C ALA A 198 25.07 -7.35 -6.52
N ASP A 199 25.59 -7.97 -7.57
CA ASP A 199 26.21 -7.28 -8.70
C ASP A 199 25.17 -6.43 -9.45
N LYS A 200 25.53 -5.19 -9.76
CA LYS A 200 24.71 -4.21 -10.47
C LYS A 200 25.08 -4.06 -11.92
N ALA A 201 26.16 -4.68 -12.35
CA ALA A 201 26.75 -4.49 -13.67
C ALA A 201 26.16 -5.42 -14.75
N GLU A 202 25.48 -6.48 -14.35
CA GLU A 202 24.92 -7.45 -15.29
C GLU A 202 23.77 -6.87 -16.13
N ASP A 203 23.72 -7.29 -17.38
CA ASP A 203 22.80 -6.79 -18.40
C ASP A 203 21.67 -7.78 -18.67
N TRP A 204 20.64 -7.75 -17.83
CA TRP A 204 19.47 -8.63 -17.90
C TRP A 204 18.23 -7.92 -18.47
N PRO A 205 17.37 -8.64 -19.19
CA PRO A 205 16.15 -8.03 -19.75
C PRO A 205 15.14 -7.59 -18.67
N VAL A 206 15.10 -8.27 -17.52
CA VAL A 206 14.27 -7.90 -16.36
C VAL A 206 15.15 -7.74 -15.14
N THR A 207 14.97 -6.65 -14.42
CA THR A 207 15.62 -6.42 -13.12
C THR A 207 14.56 -6.20 -12.04
N ILE A 208 14.60 -7.00 -10.98
CA ILE A 208 13.79 -6.78 -9.76
C ILE A 208 14.73 -6.24 -8.68
N SER A 209 14.40 -5.08 -8.11
CA SER A 209 15.27 -4.45 -7.11
C SER A 209 14.51 -3.71 -6.05
N THR A 210 15.15 -3.57 -4.88
CA THR A 210 14.70 -2.58 -3.90
C THR A 210 15.14 -1.18 -4.34
N TRP A 211 14.31 -0.17 -4.10
CA TRP A 211 14.65 1.21 -4.43
C TRP A 211 15.90 1.70 -3.66
N GLN A 212 16.12 1.20 -2.43
CA GLN A 212 17.28 1.53 -1.59
C GLN A 212 18.60 1.13 -2.27
N SER A 213 18.60 0.06 -3.04
CA SER A 213 19.78 -0.40 -3.78
C SER A 213 20.13 0.46 -4.99
N LEU A 214 19.14 1.18 -5.54
CA LEU A 214 19.28 1.88 -6.82
C LEU A 214 19.27 3.41 -6.73
N TYR A 215 18.68 4.03 -5.69
CA TYR A 215 18.42 5.48 -5.71
C TYR A 215 19.67 6.36 -5.85
N LYS A 216 20.84 5.87 -5.42
CA LYS A 216 22.13 6.57 -5.56
C LYS A 216 22.81 6.40 -6.92
N LEU A 217 22.32 5.44 -7.74
CA LEU A 217 22.93 5.17 -9.03
C LEU A 217 22.76 6.34 -10.02
N PRO A 218 23.73 6.55 -10.93
CA PRO A 218 23.67 7.62 -11.91
C PRO A 218 22.54 7.39 -12.92
N LYS A 219 22.11 8.46 -13.60
CA LYS A 219 21.08 8.42 -14.64
C LYS A 219 21.38 7.38 -15.73
N LYS A 220 22.64 7.23 -16.14
CA LYS A 220 23.09 6.26 -17.15
C LYS A 220 22.67 4.82 -16.86
N PHE A 221 22.61 4.41 -15.57
CA PHE A 221 22.15 3.08 -15.18
C PHE A 221 20.71 2.81 -15.61
N PHE A 222 19.87 3.86 -15.60
CA PHE A 222 18.43 3.75 -15.85
C PHE A 222 18.06 3.92 -17.32
N GLU A 223 18.97 4.39 -18.16
CA GLU A 223 18.72 4.69 -19.59
C GLU A 223 18.39 3.45 -20.42
N LYS A 224 18.78 2.27 -19.94
CA LYS A 224 18.54 1.00 -20.62
C LYS A 224 17.11 0.45 -20.45
N TYR A 225 16.28 1.02 -19.55
CA TYR A 225 14.96 0.48 -19.26
C TYR A 225 13.86 1.24 -19.99
N ASP A 226 13.03 0.48 -20.72
CA ASP A 226 11.86 0.98 -21.46
C ASP A 226 10.62 0.99 -20.58
N VAL A 227 10.57 0.08 -19.60
CA VAL A 227 9.43 -0.17 -18.71
C VAL A 227 9.87 -0.05 -17.26
N VAL A 228 9.11 0.65 -16.44
CA VAL A 228 9.24 0.63 -14.98
C VAL A 228 7.93 0.22 -14.34
N ILE A 229 8.01 -0.76 -13.43
CA ILE A 229 6.89 -1.21 -12.61
C ILE A 229 7.23 -0.95 -11.15
N GLY A 230 6.41 -0.14 -10.46
CA GLY A 230 6.55 0.14 -9.04
C GLY A 230 5.51 -0.62 -8.23
N ASP A 231 5.91 -1.68 -7.52
CA ASP A 231 4.99 -2.32 -6.58
C ASP A 231 4.97 -1.58 -5.24
N GLU A 232 3.84 -1.66 -4.54
CA GLU A 232 3.51 -0.81 -3.39
C GLU A 232 3.71 0.69 -3.70
N ALA A 233 3.14 1.11 -4.83
CA ALA A 233 3.30 2.44 -5.42
C ALA A 233 3.00 3.59 -4.45
N HIS A 234 2.17 3.38 -3.42
CA HIS A 234 1.89 4.37 -2.37
C HIS A 234 3.15 4.86 -1.62
N LEU A 235 4.27 4.14 -1.70
CA LEU A 235 5.56 4.55 -1.14
C LEU A 235 6.31 5.55 -2.03
N PHE A 236 5.97 5.65 -3.33
CA PHE A 236 6.65 6.51 -4.31
C PHE A 236 6.38 8.02 -4.16
N LYS A 237 5.78 8.42 -3.06
CA LYS A 237 5.71 9.82 -2.62
C LYS A 237 7.02 10.34 -2.02
N ALA A 238 7.94 9.45 -1.63
CA ALA A 238 9.24 9.82 -1.09
C ALA A 238 10.16 10.34 -2.19
N GLN A 239 10.91 11.41 -1.90
CA GLN A 239 11.79 12.06 -2.86
C GLN A 239 12.83 11.10 -3.48
N SER A 240 13.32 10.12 -2.74
CA SER A 240 14.25 9.11 -3.24
C SER A 240 13.66 8.22 -4.32
N LEU A 241 12.39 7.84 -4.18
CA LEU A 241 11.67 7.01 -5.15
C LEU A 241 11.24 7.82 -6.38
N THR A 242 10.69 9.02 -6.19
CA THR A 242 10.40 9.93 -7.30
C THR A 242 11.68 10.30 -8.06
N GLY A 243 12.81 10.45 -7.34
CA GLY A 243 14.11 10.72 -7.91
C GLY A 243 14.63 9.62 -8.85
N ILE A 244 14.36 8.33 -8.56
CA ILE A 244 14.66 7.24 -9.50
C ILE A 244 13.87 7.43 -10.79
N LEU A 245 12.56 7.64 -10.67
CA LEU A 245 11.67 7.75 -11.83
C LEU A 245 11.96 8.99 -12.69
N ASN A 246 12.44 10.06 -12.08
CA ASN A 246 12.88 11.27 -12.78
C ASN A 246 14.20 11.04 -13.57
N LYS A 247 15.03 10.05 -13.18
CA LYS A 247 16.22 9.64 -13.93
C LYS A 247 15.91 8.82 -15.19
N MET A 248 14.63 8.53 -15.46
CA MET A 248 14.17 7.66 -16.56
C MET A 248 13.35 8.43 -17.62
N PRO A 249 13.88 9.51 -18.25
CA PRO A 249 13.10 10.34 -19.18
C PRO A 249 12.73 9.61 -20.47
N HIS A 250 13.41 8.52 -20.82
CA HIS A 250 13.15 7.71 -22.01
C HIS A 250 12.20 6.53 -21.74
N CYS A 251 11.93 6.22 -20.47
CA CYS A 251 11.04 5.13 -20.08
C CYS A 251 9.59 5.51 -20.37
N ALA A 252 9.02 4.93 -21.41
CA ALA A 252 7.68 5.26 -21.89
C ALA A 252 6.59 4.57 -21.08
N TYR A 253 6.86 3.34 -20.62
CA TYR A 253 5.87 2.48 -19.95
C TYR A 253 6.08 2.55 -18.43
N ARG A 254 5.07 3.13 -17.72
CA ARG A 254 5.17 3.41 -16.29
C ARG A 254 3.96 2.87 -15.57
N ILE A 255 4.13 1.82 -14.79
CA ILE A 255 3.04 1.12 -14.13
C ILE A 255 3.31 1.11 -12.62
N GLY A 256 2.38 1.63 -11.85
CA GLY A 256 2.37 1.52 -10.39
C GLY A 256 1.30 0.52 -9.96
N THR A 257 1.61 -0.35 -9.01
CA THR A 257 0.62 -1.23 -8.38
C THR A 257 0.57 -0.96 -6.88
N THR A 258 -0.62 -0.90 -6.31
CA THR A 258 -0.79 -0.75 -4.86
C THR A 258 -2.12 -1.30 -4.40
N GLY A 259 -2.16 -1.86 -3.19
CA GLY A 259 -3.41 -2.30 -2.57
C GLY A 259 -4.25 -1.16 -2.01
N THR A 260 -3.62 -0.05 -1.65
CA THR A 260 -4.26 1.05 -0.94
C THR A 260 -3.61 2.39 -1.27
N LEU A 261 -4.41 3.46 -1.22
CA LEU A 261 -3.95 4.84 -1.21
C LEU A 261 -4.22 5.44 0.19
N ASP A 262 -3.40 6.40 0.61
CA ASP A 262 -3.52 6.99 1.96
C ASP A 262 -4.68 7.99 2.14
N GLY A 263 -5.45 8.22 1.08
CA GLY A 263 -6.59 9.15 1.06
C GLY A 263 -6.21 10.62 0.90
N MET A 264 -4.91 10.96 0.83
CA MET A 264 -4.46 12.34 0.67
C MET A 264 -4.42 12.73 -0.81
N LYS A 265 -5.11 13.81 -1.18
CA LYS A 265 -5.18 14.31 -2.57
C LYS A 265 -3.80 14.57 -3.16
N THR A 266 -2.91 15.22 -2.41
CA THR A 266 -1.55 15.53 -2.86
C THR A 266 -0.74 14.28 -3.19
N HIS A 267 -0.78 13.26 -2.33
CA HIS A 267 -0.08 12.00 -2.57
C HIS A 267 -0.64 11.26 -3.80
N LYS A 268 -1.96 11.23 -3.95
CA LYS A 268 -2.60 10.67 -5.13
C LYS A 268 -2.12 11.36 -6.40
N LEU A 269 -2.11 12.69 -6.42
CA LEU A 269 -1.66 13.47 -7.59
C LEU A 269 -0.17 13.26 -7.92
N VAL A 270 0.71 13.12 -6.92
CA VAL A 270 2.12 12.75 -7.16
C VAL A 270 2.21 11.39 -7.86
N LEU A 271 1.48 10.40 -7.37
CA LEU A 271 1.48 9.05 -7.95
C LEU A 271 0.87 9.02 -9.35
N GLU A 272 -0.25 9.72 -9.56
CA GLU A 272 -0.88 9.85 -10.87
C GLU A 272 0.02 10.62 -11.86
N GLY A 273 0.75 11.62 -11.38
CA GLY A 273 1.74 12.33 -12.18
C GLY A 273 2.82 11.42 -12.76
N ILE A 274 3.27 10.47 -11.95
CA ILE A 274 4.35 9.54 -12.31
C ILE A 274 3.84 8.35 -13.12
N PHE A 275 2.75 7.72 -12.68
CA PHE A 275 2.25 6.47 -13.23
C PHE A 275 1.01 6.62 -14.13
N GLY A 276 0.35 7.77 -14.11
CA GLY A 276 -0.94 7.98 -14.78
C GLY A 276 -2.14 7.81 -13.85
N ALA A 277 -3.33 7.99 -14.39
CA ALA A 277 -4.57 7.95 -13.65
C ALA A 277 -4.77 6.64 -12.88
N VAL A 278 -5.42 6.74 -11.71
CA VAL A 278 -5.79 5.56 -10.92
C VAL A 278 -6.82 4.72 -11.68
N HIS A 279 -6.47 3.46 -11.93
CA HIS A 279 -7.40 2.43 -12.38
C HIS A 279 -7.69 1.46 -11.24
N ARG A 280 -8.95 1.39 -10.82
CA ARG A 280 -9.39 0.46 -9.77
C ARG A 280 -9.60 -0.92 -10.38
N VAL A 281 -8.70 -1.84 -10.09
CA VAL A 281 -8.73 -3.23 -10.61
C VAL A 281 -9.94 -3.98 -10.07
N THR A 282 -10.14 -3.95 -8.77
CA THR A 282 -11.30 -4.55 -8.07
C THR A 282 -11.44 -3.94 -6.68
N SER A 283 -12.42 -4.36 -5.91
CA SER A 283 -12.57 -3.98 -4.50
C SER A 283 -12.50 -5.19 -3.58
N THR A 284 -12.08 -4.99 -2.34
CA THR A 284 -12.06 -6.05 -1.31
C THR A 284 -13.47 -6.63 -1.12
N LYS A 285 -14.50 -5.79 -1.14
CA LYS A 285 -15.90 -6.22 -1.04
C LYS A 285 -16.31 -7.14 -2.20
N ALA A 286 -15.90 -6.83 -3.43
CA ALA A 286 -16.17 -7.68 -4.60
C ALA A 286 -15.47 -9.04 -4.47
N LEU A 287 -14.21 -9.06 -4.01
CA LEU A 287 -13.47 -10.30 -3.78
C LEU A 287 -14.11 -11.18 -2.72
N ILE A 288 -14.63 -10.59 -1.62
CA ILE A 288 -15.37 -11.32 -0.58
C ILE A 288 -16.68 -11.87 -1.18
N LYS A 289 -17.47 -11.04 -1.87
CA LYS A 289 -18.73 -11.45 -2.50
C LYS A 289 -18.54 -12.63 -3.45
N ASN A 290 -17.45 -12.63 -4.20
CA ASN A 290 -17.10 -13.70 -5.15
C ASN A 290 -16.38 -14.88 -4.49
N LYS A 291 -16.33 -14.97 -3.15
CA LYS A 291 -15.67 -16.04 -2.39
C LYS A 291 -14.18 -16.24 -2.71
N GLN A 292 -13.52 -15.20 -3.21
CA GLN A 292 -12.08 -15.17 -3.47
C GLN A 292 -11.28 -14.76 -2.23
N LEU A 293 -11.96 -14.13 -1.27
CA LEU A 293 -11.49 -13.83 0.07
C LEU A 293 -12.50 -14.35 1.10
N ALA A 294 -12.05 -14.57 2.32
CA ALA A 294 -12.88 -14.95 3.45
C ALA A 294 -13.87 -13.84 3.80
N ASP A 295 -15.01 -14.22 4.36
CA ASP A 295 -15.98 -13.27 4.90
C ASP A 295 -15.36 -12.44 6.04
N LEU A 296 -15.68 -11.16 6.13
CA LEU A 296 -15.17 -10.23 7.14
C LEU A 296 -16.27 -9.86 8.14
N ASP A 297 -16.01 -10.11 9.42
CA ASP A 297 -16.88 -9.71 10.55
C ASP A 297 -16.12 -8.69 11.41
N ILE A 298 -16.50 -7.40 11.38
CA ILE A 298 -15.85 -6.34 12.15
C ILE A 298 -16.64 -6.03 13.41
N GLN A 299 -16.02 -6.25 14.56
CA GLN A 299 -16.53 -5.93 15.89
C GLN A 299 -15.76 -4.74 16.45
N CYS A 300 -16.36 -3.56 16.40
CA CYS A 300 -15.81 -2.33 16.98
C CYS A 300 -16.16 -2.27 18.47
N LEU A 301 -15.19 -2.45 19.33
CA LEU A 301 -15.35 -2.48 20.78
C LEU A 301 -14.92 -1.13 21.38
N ILE A 302 -15.90 -0.34 21.84
CA ILE A 302 -15.64 0.99 22.42
C ILE A 302 -15.54 0.85 23.93
N MET A 303 -14.32 0.97 24.45
CA MET A 303 -14.03 0.94 25.89
C MET A 303 -14.56 2.20 26.56
N LYS A 304 -15.45 2.04 27.52
CA LYS A 304 -16.01 3.13 28.34
C LYS A 304 -15.31 3.17 29.70
N TYR A 305 -14.68 4.29 29.97
CA TYR A 305 -13.96 4.53 31.23
C TYR A 305 -14.85 5.28 32.24
N PRO A 306 -14.65 5.08 33.56
CA PRO A 306 -15.36 5.83 34.59
C PRO A 306 -15.17 7.35 34.44
N ASP A 307 -16.18 8.13 34.85
CA ASP A 307 -16.17 9.60 34.72
C ASP A 307 -14.95 10.25 35.40
N GLU A 308 -14.57 9.73 36.56
CA GLU A 308 -13.41 10.22 37.30
C GLU A 308 -12.11 10.03 36.50
N VAL A 309 -11.92 8.87 35.87
CA VAL A 309 -10.78 8.60 35.01
C VAL A 309 -10.77 9.58 33.84
N ARG A 310 -11.91 9.72 33.14
CA ARG A 310 -12.03 10.64 31.99
C ARG A 310 -11.72 12.09 32.35
N LYS A 311 -12.16 12.54 33.53
CA LYS A 311 -11.87 13.86 34.06
C LYS A 311 -10.36 14.05 34.30
N ASN A 312 -9.68 13.06 34.85
CA ASN A 312 -8.25 13.13 35.19
C ASN A 312 -7.36 13.14 33.94
N VAL A 313 -7.72 12.41 32.87
CA VAL A 313 -6.93 12.31 31.64
C VAL A 313 -7.31 13.32 30.56
N ARG A 314 -8.27 14.18 30.80
CA ARG A 314 -8.83 15.11 29.79
C ARG A 314 -7.84 16.09 29.18
N SER A 315 -6.73 16.38 29.86
CA SER A 315 -5.73 17.38 29.45
C SER A 315 -4.48 16.76 28.82
N LEU A 316 -4.43 15.43 28.73
CA LEU A 316 -3.31 14.74 28.11
C LEU A 316 -3.09 15.18 26.67
N THR A 317 -1.83 15.31 26.30
CA THR A 317 -1.40 15.41 24.92
C THR A 317 -1.60 14.06 24.21
N TYR A 318 -1.50 14.04 22.89
CA TYR A 318 -1.64 12.80 22.14
C TYR A 318 -0.66 11.69 22.61
N GLN A 319 0.59 12.04 22.85
CA GLN A 319 1.60 11.07 23.28
C GLN A 319 1.32 10.54 24.68
N GLU A 320 0.95 11.42 25.60
CA GLU A 320 0.59 11.06 26.97
C GLU A 320 -0.66 10.17 27.00
N GLU A 321 -1.69 10.47 26.18
CA GLU A 321 -2.88 9.65 26.06
C GLU A 321 -2.53 8.25 25.52
N MET A 322 -1.68 8.17 24.49
CA MET A 322 -1.21 6.88 23.96
C MET A 322 -0.43 6.08 25.01
N ASP A 323 0.51 6.72 25.70
CA ASP A 323 1.32 6.06 26.72
C ASP A 323 0.44 5.57 27.90
N TRP A 324 -0.52 6.37 28.30
CA TRP A 324 -1.47 6.00 29.34
C TRP A 324 -2.33 4.78 28.95
N LEU A 325 -2.88 4.79 27.73
CA LEU A 325 -3.73 3.69 27.24
C LEU A 325 -2.99 2.37 27.10
N VAL A 326 -1.81 2.38 26.49
CA VAL A 326 -1.05 1.14 26.24
C VAL A 326 -0.49 0.50 27.51
N THR A 327 -0.37 1.27 28.59
CA THR A 327 0.05 0.77 29.90
C THR A 327 -1.10 0.54 30.88
N HIS A 328 -2.35 0.86 30.49
CA HIS A 328 -3.50 0.77 31.40
C HIS A 328 -3.85 -0.70 31.73
N PRO A 329 -3.79 -1.11 33.03
CA PRO A 329 -3.88 -2.52 33.41
C PRO A 329 -5.22 -3.18 33.05
N ALA A 330 -6.34 -2.50 33.30
CA ALA A 330 -7.66 -3.06 33.02
C ALA A 330 -7.88 -3.24 31.50
N ARG A 331 -7.41 -2.29 30.69
CA ARG A 331 -7.44 -2.38 29.24
C ARG A 331 -6.62 -3.57 28.71
N ASN A 332 -5.40 -3.74 29.21
CA ASN A 332 -4.53 -4.84 28.80
C ASN A 332 -5.08 -6.19 29.27
N ARG A 333 -5.71 -6.27 30.46
CA ARG A 333 -6.43 -7.47 30.91
C ARG A 333 -7.60 -7.81 29.98
N PHE A 334 -8.35 -6.80 29.53
CA PHE A 334 -9.43 -7.02 28.58
C PHE A 334 -8.89 -7.58 27.24
N ILE A 335 -7.84 -6.98 26.67
CA ILE A 335 -7.23 -7.44 25.42
C ILE A 335 -6.71 -8.87 25.55
N ARG A 336 -6.02 -9.19 26.66
CA ARG A 336 -5.59 -10.56 26.98
C ARG A 336 -6.76 -11.54 26.99
N ASN A 337 -7.81 -11.21 27.74
CA ASN A 337 -8.99 -12.08 27.88
C ASN A 337 -9.70 -12.26 26.53
N LEU A 338 -9.82 -11.17 25.75
CA LEU A 338 -10.38 -11.23 24.40
C LEU A 338 -9.57 -12.17 23.51
N ALA A 339 -8.25 -12.08 23.50
CA ALA A 339 -7.38 -12.93 22.70
C ALA A 339 -7.45 -14.41 23.12
N LEU A 340 -7.46 -14.68 24.42
CA LEU A 340 -7.55 -16.03 24.97
C LEU A 340 -8.92 -16.69 24.73
N ALA A 341 -9.98 -15.89 24.68
CA ALA A 341 -11.35 -16.39 24.43
C ALA A 341 -11.62 -16.76 22.97
N GLN A 342 -10.73 -16.39 22.04
CA GLN A 342 -10.93 -16.74 20.64
C GLN A 342 -10.54 -18.17 20.37
N THR A 343 -11.29 -18.83 19.50
CA THR A 343 -10.91 -20.08 18.84
C THR A 343 -10.30 -19.76 17.47
N GLY A 344 -9.34 -20.57 17.05
CA GLY A 344 -8.61 -20.34 15.81
C GLY A 344 -7.40 -19.40 15.98
N ASN A 345 -6.54 -19.39 14.98
CA ASN A 345 -5.34 -18.57 15.00
C ASN A 345 -5.68 -17.10 15.14
N THR A 346 -5.17 -16.46 16.18
CA THR A 346 -5.48 -15.10 16.58
C THR A 346 -4.25 -14.21 16.49
N LEU A 347 -4.37 -13.10 15.79
CA LEU A 347 -3.33 -12.09 15.66
C LEU A 347 -3.66 -10.87 16.53
N VAL A 348 -2.76 -10.51 17.45
CA VAL A 348 -2.88 -9.31 18.30
C VAL A 348 -1.87 -8.28 17.82
N LEU A 349 -2.34 -7.16 17.28
CA LEU A 349 -1.49 -6.14 16.68
C LEU A 349 -1.23 -4.96 17.64
N PHE A 350 0.04 -4.69 17.87
CA PHE A 350 0.50 -3.57 18.71
C PHE A 350 1.43 -2.61 17.96
N GLN A 351 1.62 -1.40 18.54
CA GLN A 351 2.51 -0.37 17.99
C GLN A 351 3.83 -0.26 18.75
N TYR A 352 3.81 -0.29 20.08
CA TYR A 352 4.98 -0.06 20.94
C TYR A 352 5.51 -1.38 21.49
N VAL A 353 6.73 -1.76 21.09
CA VAL A 353 7.34 -3.05 21.47
C VAL A 353 7.50 -3.17 22.98
N GLU A 354 8.25 -2.24 23.58
CA GLU A 354 8.63 -2.31 25.01
C GLU A 354 7.44 -2.00 25.93
N LYS A 355 6.71 -0.92 25.65
CA LYS A 355 5.63 -0.43 26.53
C LYS A 355 4.33 -1.25 26.46
N HIS A 356 4.10 -1.98 25.38
CA HIS A 356 2.82 -2.65 25.15
C HIS A 356 2.96 -4.10 24.68
N GLY A 357 3.73 -4.32 23.60
CA GLY A 357 3.81 -5.64 22.95
C GLY A 357 4.35 -6.72 23.88
N LYS A 358 5.45 -6.47 24.59
CA LYS A 358 6.04 -7.41 25.54
C LYS A 358 5.08 -7.72 26.69
N ALA A 359 4.49 -6.70 27.29
CA ALA A 359 3.53 -6.88 28.39
C ALA A 359 2.30 -7.70 27.95
N LEU A 360 1.73 -7.44 26.77
CA LEU A 360 0.63 -8.23 26.24
C LEU A 360 1.04 -9.67 25.97
N HIS A 361 2.21 -9.88 25.39
CA HIS A 361 2.71 -11.24 25.13
C HIS A 361 2.87 -12.03 26.44
N GLU A 362 3.55 -11.47 27.44
CA GLU A 362 3.75 -12.10 28.76
C GLU A 362 2.41 -12.43 29.42
N MET A 363 1.48 -11.46 29.48
CA MET A 363 0.14 -11.67 30.07
C MET A 363 -0.67 -12.74 29.36
N ILE A 364 -0.56 -12.87 28.04
CA ILE A 364 -1.26 -13.88 27.24
C ILE A 364 -0.60 -15.24 27.43
N ALA A 365 0.73 -15.30 27.33
CA ALA A 365 1.50 -16.56 27.46
C ALA A 365 1.32 -17.20 28.86
N GLU A 366 1.32 -16.38 29.93
CA GLU A 366 1.13 -16.85 31.31
C GLU A 366 -0.23 -17.54 31.51
N ARG A 367 -1.26 -17.15 30.75
CA ARG A 367 -2.64 -17.64 30.92
C ARG A 367 -3.15 -18.46 29.76
N ALA A 368 -2.33 -18.69 28.75
CA ALA A 368 -2.68 -19.58 27.65
C ALA A 368 -2.90 -21.02 28.16
N ALA A 369 -3.87 -21.72 27.59
CA ALA A 369 -4.10 -23.13 27.90
C ALA A 369 -2.86 -23.97 27.58
N GLU A 370 -2.68 -25.08 28.29
CA GLU A 370 -1.59 -26.01 28.03
C GLU A 370 -1.61 -26.46 26.57
N GLY A 371 -0.46 -26.40 25.90
CA GLY A 371 -0.31 -26.71 24.47
C GLY A 371 -0.69 -25.56 23.49
N ARG A 372 -1.34 -24.50 23.92
CA ARG A 372 -1.67 -23.35 23.08
C ARG A 372 -0.42 -22.46 22.87
N ARG A 373 0.07 -22.36 21.64
CA ARG A 373 1.28 -21.60 21.33
C ARG A 373 1.01 -20.09 21.28
N VAL A 374 1.92 -19.33 21.91
CA VAL A 374 1.88 -17.86 21.89
C VAL A 374 3.22 -17.36 21.35
N PHE A 375 3.18 -16.66 20.21
CA PHE A 375 4.36 -16.13 19.54
C PHE A 375 4.47 -14.63 19.72
N PHE A 376 5.72 -14.12 19.80
CA PHE A 376 6.01 -12.69 19.83
C PHE A 376 6.87 -12.29 18.63
N VAL A 377 6.38 -11.35 17.79
CA VAL A 377 7.04 -10.97 16.55
C VAL A 377 7.08 -9.46 16.37
N TYR A 378 8.27 -8.92 16.19
CA TYR A 378 8.49 -7.48 16.01
C TYR A 378 9.66 -7.21 15.06
N GLY A 379 10.03 -5.93 14.85
CA GLY A 379 11.11 -5.54 13.93
C GLY A 379 12.48 -6.17 14.21
N GLY A 380 12.77 -6.47 15.48
CA GLY A 380 14.00 -7.14 15.91
C GLY A 380 13.98 -8.66 15.78
N THR A 381 12.85 -9.28 15.43
CA THR A 381 12.81 -10.75 15.20
C THR A 381 13.49 -11.08 13.87
N GLU A 382 14.39 -12.04 13.86
CA GLU A 382 15.13 -12.47 12.67
C GLU A 382 14.21 -13.06 11.61
N THR A 383 14.62 -13.01 10.34
CA THR A 383 13.81 -13.44 9.20
C THR A 383 13.45 -14.92 9.29
N ASP A 384 14.41 -15.77 9.67
CA ASP A 384 14.21 -17.21 9.79
C ASP A 384 13.21 -17.55 10.90
N GLN A 385 13.26 -16.86 12.03
CA GLN A 385 12.29 -17.01 13.12
C GLN A 385 10.87 -16.58 12.69
N ARG A 386 10.75 -15.50 11.91
CA ARG A 386 9.44 -15.08 11.37
C ARG A 386 8.87 -16.13 10.43
N GLU A 387 9.71 -16.71 9.59
CA GLU A 387 9.30 -17.74 8.65
C GLU A 387 8.91 -19.04 9.39
N GLU A 388 9.60 -19.37 10.46
CA GLU A 388 9.23 -20.50 11.31
C GLU A 388 7.87 -20.30 11.99
N VAL A 389 7.63 -19.11 12.59
CA VAL A 389 6.31 -18.74 13.15
C VAL A 389 5.22 -18.87 12.09
N ARG A 390 5.46 -18.39 10.87
CA ARG A 390 4.54 -18.53 9.75
C ARG A 390 4.22 -19.99 9.47
N ARG A 391 5.26 -20.81 9.28
CA ARG A 391 5.14 -22.25 8.96
C ARG A 391 4.38 -23.03 10.03
N ILE A 392 4.64 -22.73 11.29
CA ILE A 392 3.94 -23.35 12.41
C ILE A 392 2.47 -22.93 12.42
N THR A 393 2.20 -21.63 12.36
CA THR A 393 0.83 -21.08 12.41
C THR A 393 -0.05 -21.55 11.26
N GLU A 394 0.52 -21.79 10.07
CA GLU A 394 -0.23 -22.32 8.93
C GLU A 394 -0.70 -23.77 9.16
N LYS A 395 -0.01 -24.53 10.01
CA LYS A 395 -0.37 -25.92 10.37
C LYS A 395 -1.24 -26.01 11.62
N GLU A 396 -1.19 -25.02 12.47
CA GLU A 396 -1.94 -24.97 13.72
C GLU A 396 -3.26 -24.22 13.54
N ASN A 397 -4.23 -24.56 14.39
CA ASN A 397 -5.57 -24.00 14.31
C ASN A 397 -5.97 -23.18 15.57
N ASP A 398 -5.04 -22.96 16.52
CA ASP A 398 -5.35 -22.25 17.76
C ASP A 398 -4.14 -21.51 18.36
N ALA A 399 -3.25 -21.02 17.52
CA ALA A 399 -2.10 -20.22 17.97
C ALA A 399 -2.47 -18.72 18.17
N ILE A 400 -1.76 -18.06 19.09
CA ILE A 400 -1.86 -16.59 19.26
C ILE A 400 -0.54 -15.97 18.83
N ILE A 401 -0.60 -14.95 17.99
CA ILE A 401 0.57 -14.21 17.50
C ILE A 401 0.42 -12.76 17.96
N VAL A 402 1.31 -12.33 18.85
CA VAL A 402 1.41 -10.94 19.28
C VAL A 402 2.46 -10.27 18.42
N ALA A 403 2.05 -9.40 17.49
CA ALA A 403 2.92 -8.85 16.46
C ALA A 403 2.85 -7.32 16.36
N SER A 404 3.98 -6.69 16.00
CA SER A 404 3.96 -5.27 15.68
C SER A 404 3.32 -5.00 14.31
N TYR A 405 2.56 -3.90 14.19
CA TYR A 405 1.94 -3.51 12.91
C TYR A 405 2.95 -3.42 11.76
N GLY A 406 4.14 -2.89 12.02
CA GLY A 406 5.17 -2.73 11.00
C GLY A 406 5.66 -4.07 10.46
N THR A 407 5.97 -5.00 11.33
CA THR A 407 6.47 -6.33 10.95
C THR A 407 5.40 -7.14 10.25
N PHE A 408 4.17 -7.09 10.74
CA PHE A 408 3.07 -7.83 10.12
C PHE A 408 2.69 -7.26 8.74
N SER A 409 2.70 -5.95 8.57
CA SER A 409 2.34 -5.32 7.29
C SER A 409 3.35 -5.58 6.17
N THR A 410 4.61 -5.89 6.46
CA THR A 410 5.68 -6.00 5.46
C THR A 410 6.35 -7.37 5.38
N GLY A 411 6.23 -8.23 6.39
CA GLY A 411 7.13 -9.38 6.52
C GLY A 411 6.51 -10.74 6.82
N ILE A 412 5.25 -10.85 7.23
CA ILE A 412 4.65 -12.15 7.59
C ILE A 412 3.36 -12.38 6.80
N ASN A 413 3.33 -13.48 6.07
CA ASN A 413 2.18 -13.86 5.26
C ASN A 413 1.55 -15.15 5.79
N ILE A 414 0.63 -15.06 6.73
CA ILE A 414 -0.10 -16.19 7.30
C ILE A 414 -1.49 -16.22 6.66
N ARG A 415 -1.86 -17.32 6.00
CA ARG A 415 -3.18 -17.51 5.39
C ARG A 415 -4.22 -17.94 6.41
N ASN A 416 -3.83 -18.78 7.36
CA ASN A 416 -4.72 -19.40 8.34
C ASN A 416 -4.94 -18.52 9.59
N LEU A 417 -5.34 -17.23 9.39
CA LEU A 417 -5.69 -16.30 10.47
C LEU A 417 -7.21 -16.16 10.59
N HIS A 418 -7.76 -16.55 11.71
CA HIS A 418 -9.21 -16.51 11.99
C HIS A 418 -9.63 -15.22 12.67
N ASN A 419 -8.79 -14.68 13.56
CA ASN A 419 -9.10 -13.48 14.31
C ASN A 419 -7.95 -12.47 14.25
N ILE A 420 -8.30 -11.19 14.21
CA ILE A 420 -7.37 -10.06 14.31
C ILE A 420 -7.86 -9.14 15.42
N VAL A 421 -6.96 -8.73 16.32
CA VAL A 421 -7.23 -7.77 17.38
C VAL A 421 -6.35 -6.53 17.16
N PHE A 422 -6.97 -5.39 16.92
CA PHE A 422 -6.26 -4.11 16.90
C PHE A 422 -6.10 -3.60 18.33
N ALA A 423 -5.02 -4.03 18.98
CA ALA A 423 -4.74 -3.71 20.39
C ALA A 423 -4.24 -2.27 20.60
N SER A 424 -3.55 -1.68 19.63
CA SER A 424 -3.11 -0.28 19.67
C SER A 424 -3.90 0.59 18.71
N PRO A 425 -4.32 1.81 19.12
CA PRO A 425 -5.01 2.75 18.26
C PRO A 425 -4.15 3.14 17.06
N SER A 426 -4.70 3.06 15.84
CA SER A 426 -4.03 3.49 14.61
C SER A 426 -5.02 4.19 13.69
N LYS A 427 -4.62 5.34 13.11
CA LYS A 427 -5.40 6.05 12.09
C LYS A 427 -4.93 5.78 10.67
N SER A 428 -3.85 5.01 10.49
CA SER A 428 -3.26 4.78 9.17
C SER A 428 -4.15 3.90 8.29
N ARG A 429 -4.76 4.48 7.26
CA ARG A 429 -5.59 3.76 6.28
C ARG A 429 -4.83 2.58 5.66
N ILE A 430 -3.60 2.83 5.20
CA ILE A 430 -2.77 1.79 4.56
C ILE A 430 -2.54 0.62 5.52
N ARG A 431 -2.06 0.91 6.73
CA ARG A 431 -1.73 -0.13 7.73
C ARG A 431 -2.96 -0.96 8.10
N ASN A 432 -4.10 -0.31 8.34
CA ASN A 432 -5.33 -0.99 8.72
C ASN A 432 -5.84 -1.89 7.58
N LEU A 433 -5.92 -1.39 6.36
CA LEU A 433 -6.38 -2.18 5.21
C LEU A 433 -5.41 -3.31 4.82
N GLN A 434 -4.11 -3.11 4.94
CA GLN A 434 -3.13 -4.18 4.73
C GLN A 434 -3.27 -5.29 5.78
N SER A 435 -3.49 -4.92 7.05
CA SER A 435 -3.70 -5.91 8.12
C SER A 435 -4.99 -6.70 7.91
N ILE A 436 -6.09 -6.04 7.57
CA ILE A 436 -7.37 -6.68 7.23
C ILE A 436 -7.18 -7.60 6.02
N GLY A 437 -6.61 -7.11 4.93
CA GLY A 437 -6.44 -7.86 3.69
C GLY A 437 -5.63 -9.15 3.85
N ARG A 438 -4.66 -9.19 4.77
CA ARG A 438 -3.93 -10.42 5.10
C ARG A 438 -4.78 -11.42 5.86
N GLY A 439 -5.63 -10.93 6.75
CA GLY A 439 -6.59 -11.78 7.46
C GLY A 439 -7.70 -12.34 6.56
N LEU A 440 -7.95 -11.73 5.41
CA LEU A 440 -9.01 -12.18 4.49
C LEU A 440 -8.59 -13.30 3.54
N ARG A 441 -7.32 -13.72 3.52
CA ARG A 441 -6.90 -14.85 2.69
C ARG A 441 -7.61 -16.12 3.12
N THR A 442 -8.07 -16.88 2.15
CA THR A 442 -8.72 -18.18 2.38
C THR A 442 -7.69 -19.28 2.67
N SER A 443 -8.08 -20.27 3.45
CA SER A 443 -7.39 -21.55 3.62
C SER A 443 -8.43 -22.67 3.63
N ASP A 444 -7.99 -23.91 3.58
CA ASP A 444 -8.89 -25.08 3.57
C ASP A 444 -9.78 -25.18 4.82
N THR A 445 -9.36 -24.53 5.91
CA THR A 445 -10.03 -24.57 7.21
C THR A 445 -10.71 -23.24 7.57
N LYS A 446 -10.71 -22.24 6.64
CA LYS A 446 -11.11 -20.88 6.96
C LYS A 446 -11.94 -20.23 5.85
N ASP A 447 -13.17 -19.92 6.16
CA ASP A 447 -14.11 -19.17 5.32
C ASP A 447 -14.43 -17.75 5.84
N ARG A 448 -14.04 -17.45 7.09
CA ARG A 448 -14.32 -16.17 7.78
C ARG A 448 -13.11 -15.65 8.56
N CYS A 449 -12.98 -14.33 8.61
CA CYS A 449 -12.07 -13.63 9.50
C CYS A 449 -12.82 -12.63 10.35
N ARG A 450 -12.58 -12.63 11.66
CA ARG A 450 -13.15 -11.66 12.59
C ARG A 450 -12.11 -10.63 13.00
N LEU A 451 -12.46 -9.37 12.86
CA LEU A 451 -11.65 -8.23 13.32
C LEU A 451 -12.28 -7.66 14.60
N TYR A 452 -11.52 -7.63 15.66
CA TYR A 452 -11.82 -6.88 16.88
C TYR A 452 -11.08 -5.55 16.85
N ASP A 453 -11.79 -4.48 16.59
CA ASP A 453 -11.25 -3.13 16.54
C ASP A 453 -11.53 -2.40 17.84
N ILE A 454 -10.48 -2.19 18.66
CA ILE A 454 -10.60 -1.59 19.98
C ILE A 454 -10.46 -0.07 19.87
N GLY A 455 -11.50 0.63 20.32
CA GLY A 455 -11.53 2.08 20.50
C GLY A 455 -11.63 2.44 21.98
N ASP A 456 -11.09 3.60 22.35
CA ASP A 456 -11.05 4.05 23.74
C ASP A 456 -11.79 5.39 23.87
N ASP A 457 -12.91 5.41 24.60
CA ASP A 457 -13.69 6.63 24.85
C ASP A 457 -13.32 7.25 26.19
N LEU A 458 -12.37 8.17 26.14
CA LEU A 458 -11.94 9.05 27.22
C LEU A 458 -12.57 10.45 27.10
N SER A 459 -13.63 10.59 26.30
CA SER A 459 -14.30 11.88 26.09
C SER A 459 -14.81 12.45 27.42
N TYR A 460 -14.60 13.76 27.59
CA TYR A 460 -15.11 14.48 28.75
C TYR A 460 -15.78 15.79 28.33
N LYS A 461 -17.04 15.99 28.67
CA LYS A 461 -17.89 17.06 28.17
C LYS A 461 -17.92 17.07 26.63
N SER A 462 -17.63 18.19 25.99
CA SER A 462 -17.60 18.32 24.52
C SER A 462 -16.30 17.86 23.86
N ARG A 463 -15.24 17.55 24.66
CA ARG A 463 -13.93 17.19 24.14
C ARG A 463 -13.86 15.68 23.88
N LYS A 464 -13.68 15.31 22.62
CA LYS A 464 -13.31 13.94 22.21
C LYS A 464 -11.80 13.77 22.38
N ASN A 465 -11.39 12.61 22.87
CA ASN A 465 -9.98 12.26 22.99
C ASN A 465 -9.39 11.80 21.63
N PHE A 466 -8.06 11.79 21.53
CA PHE A 466 -7.36 11.53 20.27
C PHE A 466 -7.59 10.12 19.74
N THR A 467 -7.57 9.12 20.60
CA THR A 467 -7.71 7.72 20.18
C THR A 467 -9.13 7.37 19.78
N LEU A 468 -10.14 8.03 20.35
CA LEU A 468 -11.51 7.95 19.85
C LEU A 468 -11.63 8.56 18.44
N LEU A 469 -10.98 9.69 18.18
CA LEU A 469 -10.91 10.26 16.82
C LEU A 469 -10.24 9.29 15.84
N HIS A 470 -9.20 8.56 16.26
CA HIS A 470 -8.60 7.51 15.43
C HIS A 470 -9.59 6.37 15.13
N MET A 471 -10.42 5.99 16.09
CA MET A 471 -11.49 5.01 15.87
C MET A 471 -12.51 5.51 14.85
N MET A 472 -12.92 6.76 14.93
CA MET A 472 -13.84 7.37 13.97
C MET A 472 -13.25 7.37 12.55
N GLU A 473 -11.93 7.63 12.40
CA GLU A 473 -11.26 7.52 11.10
C GLU A 473 -11.24 6.08 10.58
N ARG A 474 -11.08 5.06 11.44
CA ARG A 474 -11.17 3.65 11.02
C ARG A 474 -12.58 3.29 10.57
N ILE A 475 -13.60 3.74 11.30
CA ILE A 475 -15.01 3.55 10.89
C ILE A 475 -15.27 4.21 9.53
N ARG A 476 -14.72 5.39 9.28
CA ARG A 476 -14.80 6.03 7.96
C ARG A 476 -14.17 5.16 6.87
N ILE A 477 -13.00 4.56 7.15
CA ILE A 477 -12.36 3.62 6.21
C ILE A 477 -13.28 2.42 5.93
N TYR A 478 -13.93 1.85 6.95
CA TYR A 478 -14.86 0.73 6.77
C TYR A 478 -16.04 1.11 5.88
N ASN A 479 -16.61 2.30 6.07
CA ASN A 479 -17.67 2.83 5.22
C ASN A 479 -17.21 3.04 3.78
N ASP A 480 -16.02 3.65 3.57
CA ASP A 480 -15.45 3.89 2.24
C ASP A 480 -15.19 2.58 1.46
N GLU A 481 -14.75 1.52 2.17
CA GLU A 481 -14.53 0.19 1.58
C GLU A 481 -15.82 -0.64 1.50
N GLY A 482 -16.92 -0.15 2.09
CA GLY A 482 -18.22 -0.82 2.13
C GLY A 482 -18.24 -2.06 3.02
N PHE A 483 -17.41 -2.10 4.06
CA PHE A 483 -17.43 -3.18 5.04
C PHE A 483 -18.54 -2.98 6.07
N ASP A 484 -19.23 -4.07 6.42
CA ASP A 484 -20.17 -4.09 7.51
C ASP A 484 -19.44 -4.19 8.85
N TYR A 485 -19.93 -3.47 9.86
CA TYR A 485 -19.35 -3.50 11.21
C TYR A 485 -20.42 -3.35 12.28
N LYS A 486 -20.13 -3.87 13.47
CA LYS A 486 -20.97 -3.72 14.65
C LYS A 486 -20.24 -2.91 15.72
N LEU A 487 -20.94 -1.92 16.30
CA LEU A 487 -20.44 -1.13 17.43
C LEU A 487 -20.96 -1.74 18.74
N THR A 488 -20.04 -1.95 19.70
CA THR A 488 -20.37 -2.46 21.02
C THR A 488 -19.62 -1.65 22.07
N GLU A 489 -20.35 -1.09 23.03
CA GLU A 489 -19.76 -0.42 24.18
C GLU A 489 -19.36 -1.44 25.24
N VAL A 490 -18.17 -1.29 25.78
CA VAL A 490 -17.60 -2.18 26.79
C VAL A 490 -17.24 -1.35 28.02
N PRO A 491 -17.98 -1.44 29.12
CA PRO A 491 -17.61 -0.77 30.38
C PRO A 491 -16.31 -1.36 30.91
N LEU A 492 -15.31 -0.53 31.14
CA LEU A 492 -14.04 -0.92 31.71
C LEU A 492 -14.08 -0.63 33.22
N GLN A 493 -14.04 -1.70 34.00
CA GLN A 493 -14.00 -1.66 35.48
C GLN A 493 -12.58 -1.74 36.03
#